data_8c2c28e3fc4230377e916181104f220a
#
_entry.id   8c2c28e3fc4230377e916181104f220a
#
_cell.length_a   1.000
_cell.length_b   1.000
_cell.length_c   1.000
_cell.angle_alpha   90.00
_cell.angle_beta   90.00
_cell.angle_gamma   90.00
#
_symmetry.space_group_name_H-M   'P 1'
#
loop_
_entity.id
_entity.type
_entity.pdbx_description
1 polymer ?
#
loop_
_entity_poly.entity_id
_entity_poly.type
_entity_poly.pdbx_seq_one_letter_code
_entity_poly.pdbx_strand_id
1 'polypeptide(L)'
;MTVTQPSSANARSFNLCLVGFGTVGRSLVALLERKAIDLRDQYGIAYRITGVATRRLGWMVAPQGFTAEKLLSGDFAEAEKAAGLHEWLRAAKADVLFEASSLNADTGEPAISYIRAALEAGAHAISANKGPVVYAHKELTELAKAQGRQFYHESAMMDGAPVFSLFRETLPALDVRGFRGVLNSTTNVILGCMESGMTFDDAVCEAQRLGVAETDPSNDVDGIDAAVKVVGLVNVLMGGKLSLSDVARTGIRGITAHQMRQALQSGESWKLISRAQRHSDGRIEASVTPERIGPDDPLYSVRGASLAVGFETDVFRELFVAERDPGPEATAYGMLSDFVNAVRSS
;
A
#
# COMPACT_ATOMS: atom_id res chain seq x y z
N MET A 1 -0.08 26.01 -24.53
CA MET A 1 1.02 25.07 -24.78
C MET A 1 0.40 23.76 -25.23
N THR A 2 0.56 23.44 -26.50
CA THR A 2 0.07 22.17 -27.09
C THR A 2 0.97 21.04 -26.60
N VAL A 3 0.45 20.20 -25.73
CA VAL A 3 1.14 18.96 -25.34
C VAL A 3 1.17 18.09 -26.60
N THR A 4 2.32 17.97 -27.22
CA THR A 4 2.57 17.04 -28.31
C THR A 4 2.37 15.62 -27.79
N GLN A 5 1.29 14.95 -28.20
CA GLN A 5 1.09 13.52 -27.91
C GLN A 5 2.26 12.74 -28.53
N PRO A 6 2.90 11.84 -27.79
CA PRO A 6 3.89 10.94 -28.37
C PRO A 6 3.21 10.10 -29.46
N SER A 7 3.82 10.05 -30.63
CA SER A 7 3.31 9.22 -31.73
C SER A 7 3.42 7.75 -31.31
N SER A 8 2.44 6.92 -31.62
CA SER A 8 2.36 5.49 -31.32
C SER A 8 3.55 4.67 -31.83
N ALA A 9 4.40 5.23 -32.67
CA ALA A 9 5.58 4.60 -33.26
C ALA A 9 6.80 4.50 -32.29
N ASN A 10 6.79 5.13 -31.10
CA ASN A 10 7.94 5.24 -30.20
C ASN A 10 7.66 4.77 -28.76
N ALA A 11 6.70 3.89 -28.52
CA ALA A 11 6.46 3.37 -27.19
C ALA A 11 7.66 2.50 -26.72
N ARG A 12 8.20 2.82 -25.52
CA ARG A 12 9.21 1.97 -24.84
C ARG A 12 8.52 0.73 -24.27
N SER A 13 9.09 -0.45 -24.51
CA SER A 13 8.54 -1.71 -24.02
C SER A 13 9.27 -2.18 -22.77
N PHE A 14 8.52 -2.55 -21.73
CA PHE A 14 9.04 -2.99 -20.44
C PHE A 14 8.62 -4.43 -20.14
N ASN A 15 9.55 -5.23 -19.63
CA ASN A 15 9.29 -6.58 -19.15
C ASN A 15 8.93 -6.52 -17.66
N LEU A 16 7.72 -6.92 -17.33
CA LEU A 16 7.16 -6.87 -16.00
C LEU A 16 7.26 -8.24 -15.33
N CYS A 17 7.72 -8.25 -14.09
CA CYS A 17 7.77 -9.42 -13.23
C CYS A 17 6.91 -9.21 -11.99
N LEU A 18 6.09 -10.21 -11.62
CA LEU A 18 5.19 -10.15 -10.48
C LEU A 18 5.58 -11.22 -9.44
N VAL A 19 5.92 -10.79 -8.22
CA VAL A 19 6.03 -11.66 -7.05
C VAL A 19 4.81 -11.48 -6.15
N GLY A 20 4.10 -12.57 -5.87
CA GLY A 20 2.77 -12.49 -5.26
C GLY A 20 1.69 -12.33 -6.34
N PHE A 21 0.97 -13.42 -6.60
CA PHE A 21 -0.10 -13.44 -7.61
C PHE A 21 -1.44 -13.84 -6.97
N GLY A 22 -1.77 -13.13 -5.87
CA GLY A 22 -3.05 -13.20 -5.18
C GLY A 22 -4.05 -12.20 -5.75
N THR A 23 -4.98 -11.72 -4.93
CA THR A 23 -6.04 -10.78 -5.33
C THR A 23 -5.47 -9.51 -5.97
N VAL A 24 -4.51 -8.84 -5.33
CA VAL A 24 -3.90 -7.60 -5.85
C VAL A 24 -3.15 -7.85 -7.16
N GLY A 25 -2.32 -8.89 -7.24
CA GLY A 25 -1.58 -9.22 -8.47
C GLY A 25 -2.50 -9.53 -9.67
N ARG A 26 -3.62 -10.23 -9.44
CA ARG A 26 -4.65 -10.48 -10.45
C ARG A 26 -5.37 -9.20 -10.87
N SER A 27 -5.73 -8.35 -9.91
CA SER A 27 -6.33 -7.04 -10.19
C SER A 27 -5.38 -6.15 -10.99
N LEU A 28 -4.08 -6.19 -10.71
CA LEU A 28 -3.07 -5.44 -11.47
C LEU A 28 -2.99 -5.92 -12.93
N VAL A 29 -3.00 -7.24 -13.18
CA VAL A 29 -3.00 -7.79 -14.54
C VAL A 29 -4.25 -7.36 -15.31
N ALA A 30 -5.44 -7.47 -14.70
CA ALA A 30 -6.68 -7.03 -15.30
C ALA A 30 -6.71 -5.52 -15.60
N LEU A 31 -6.14 -4.72 -14.69
CA LEU A 31 -6.04 -3.28 -14.84
C LEU A 31 -5.04 -2.89 -15.95
N LEU A 32 -3.87 -3.52 -15.99
CA LEU A 32 -2.87 -3.33 -17.04
C LEU A 32 -3.48 -3.60 -18.43
N GLU A 33 -4.20 -4.72 -18.58
CA GLU A 33 -4.87 -5.07 -19.86
C GLU A 33 -5.89 -4.00 -20.24
N ARG A 34 -6.75 -3.59 -19.31
CA ARG A 34 -7.77 -2.55 -19.55
C ARG A 34 -7.15 -1.20 -19.91
N LYS A 35 -5.99 -0.88 -19.38
CA LYS A 35 -5.29 0.40 -19.55
C LYS A 35 -4.17 0.36 -20.61
N ALA A 36 -3.99 -0.76 -21.32
CA ALA A 36 -2.87 -0.95 -22.26
C ALA A 36 -2.83 0.12 -23.37
N ILE A 37 -4.01 0.50 -23.90
CA ILE A 37 -4.13 1.54 -24.94
C ILE A 37 -3.75 2.90 -24.36
N ASP A 38 -4.28 3.27 -23.18
CA ASP A 38 -3.98 4.54 -22.52
C ASP A 38 -2.48 4.66 -22.21
N LEU A 39 -1.87 3.58 -21.69
CA LEU A 39 -0.44 3.51 -21.38
C LEU A 39 0.42 3.74 -22.62
N ARG A 40 0.06 3.12 -23.74
CA ARG A 40 0.79 3.27 -24.99
C ARG A 40 0.60 4.66 -25.60
N ASP A 41 -0.63 5.11 -25.73
CA ASP A 41 -0.97 6.29 -26.55
C ASP A 41 -0.74 7.60 -25.79
N GLN A 42 -0.94 7.62 -24.45
CA GLN A 42 -0.77 8.83 -23.65
C GLN A 42 0.59 8.93 -22.97
N TYR A 43 1.17 7.76 -22.60
CA TYR A 43 2.41 7.71 -21.83
C TYR A 43 3.60 7.14 -22.60
N GLY A 44 3.40 6.58 -23.81
CA GLY A 44 4.45 5.95 -24.60
C GLY A 44 5.00 4.67 -23.95
N ILE A 45 4.17 3.97 -23.17
CA ILE A 45 4.54 2.78 -22.42
C ILE A 45 3.87 1.55 -23.02
N ALA A 46 4.67 0.61 -23.53
CA ALA A 46 4.27 -0.75 -23.84
C ALA A 46 4.83 -1.71 -22.78
N TYR A 47 4.23 -2.87 -22.60
CA TYR A 47 4.73 -3.83 -21.62
C TYR A 47 4.49 -5.27 -22.04
N ARG A 48 5.20 -6.20 -21.42
CA ARG A 48 4.98 -7.63 -21.43
C ARG A 48 5.16 -8.17 -20.02
N ILE A 49 4.28 -9.04 -19.57
CA ILE A 49 4.46 -9.74 -18.30
C ILE A 49 5.28 -10.99 -18.58
N THR A 50 6.56 -10.98 -18.25
CA THR A 50 7.52 -12.04 -18.59
C THR A 50 7.85 -12.96 -17.41
N GLY A 51 7.51 -12.56 -16.18
CA GLY A 51 7.74 -13.36 -14.99
C GLY A 51 6.59 -13.30 -14.01
N VAL A 52 6.20 -14.46 -13.44
CA VAL A 52 5.25 -14.55 -12.33
C VAL A 52 5.76 -15.55 -11.31
N ALA A 53 5.78 -15.16 -10.02
CA ALA A 53 6.26 -16.02 -8.96
C ALA A 53 5.30 -16.05 -7.76
N THR A 54 5.08 -17.23 -7.22
CA THR A 54 4.39 -17.46 -5.95
C THR A 54 5.02 -18.64 -5.21
N ARG A 55 4.77 -18.75 -3.91
CA ARG A 55 5.23 -19.91 -3.12
C ARG A 55 4.77 -21.25 -3.71
N ARG A 56 3.59 -21.30 -4.32
CA ARG A 56 3.02 -22.54 -4.89
C ARG A 56 3.54 -22.81 -6.30
N LEU A 57 3.59 -21.80 -7.17
CA LEU A 57 4.02 -21.95 -8.56
C LEU A 57 5.54 -22.04 -8.69
N GLY A 58 6.28 -21.40 -7.79
CA GLY A 58 7.71 -21.13 -7.98
C GLY A 58 7.94 -19.96 -8.93
N TRP A 59 9.04 -19.96 -9.64
CA TRP A 59 9.56 -18.87 -10.47
C TRP A 59 9.27 -19.14 -11.94
N MET A 60 8.09 -18.71 -12.43
CA MET A 60 7.61 -18.96 -13.79
C MET A 60 8.08 -17.86 -14.74
N VAL A 61 8.57 -18.26 -15.92
CA VAL A 61 9.11 -17.36 -16.95
C VAL A 61 8.42 -17.64 -18.28
N ALA A 62 8.03 -16.59 -18.98
CA ALA A 62 7.60 -16.62 -20.38
C ALA A 62 8.32 -15.47 -21.13
N PRO A 63 9.45 -15.70 -21.80
CA PRO A 63 10.23 -14.65 -22.43
C PRO A 63 9.47 -13.86 -23.51
N GLN A 64 8.46 -14.48 -24.12
CA GLN A 64 7.57 -13.83 -25.10
C GLN A 64 6.41 -13.07 -24.45
N GLY A 65 6.23 -13.22 -23.14
CA GLY A 65 5.16 -12.65 -22.33
C GLY A 65 3.98 -13.61 -22.14
N PHE A 66 3.41 -13.53 -20.94
CA PHE A 66 2.11 -14.14 -20.66
C PHE A 66 0.99 -13.26 -21.20
N THR A 67 -0.10 -13.86 -21.69
CA THR A 67 -1.35 -13.14 -21.93
C THR A 67 -2.11 -12.95 -20.62
N ALA A 68 -2.89 -11.87 -20.49
CA ALA A 68 -3.73 -11.66 -19.33
C ALA A 68 -4.72 -12.80 -19.11
N GLU A 69 -5.28 -13.36 -20.19
CA GLU A 69 -6.18 -14.50 -20.14
C GLU A 69 -5.54 -15.72 -19.47
N LYS A 70 -4.32 -16.15 -19.91
CA LYS A 70 -3.59 -17.27 -19.31
C LYS A 70 -3.29 -17.02 -17.84
N LEU A 71 -2.83 -15.81 -17.50
CA LEU A 71 -2.56 -15.45 -16.10
C LEU A 71 -3.80 -15.52 -15.21
N LEU A 72 -4.91 -14.94 -15.66
CA LEU A 72 -6.15 -14.87 -14.89
C LEU A 72 -6.84 -16.22 -14.78
N SER A 73 -6.72 -17.10 -15.78
CA SER A 73 -7.18 -18.50 -15.72
C SER A 73 -6.27 -19.40 -14.90
N GLY A 74 -5.01 -18.97 -14.63
CA GLY A 74 -4.01 -19.78 -13.93
C GLY A 74 -3.34 -20.82 -14.83
N ASP A 75 -3.32 -20.61 -16.14
CA ASP A 75 -2.65 -21.48 -17.11
C ASP A 75 -1.17 -21.07 -17.24
N PHE A 76 -0.30 -21.90 -16.70
CA PHE A 76 1.16 -21.76 -16.77
C PHE A 76 1.84 -22.93 -17.50
N ALA A 77 1.08 -23.71 -18.28
CA ALA A 77 1.60 -24.95 -18.89
C ALA A 77 2.78 -24.73 -19.84
N GLU A 78 2.83 -23.58 -20.52
CA GLU A 78 3.90 -23.24 -21.47
C GLU A 78 5.05 -22.44 -20.83
N ALA A 79 4.96 -22.15 -19.53
CA ALA A 79 5.97 -21.37 -18.85
C ALA A 79 7.18 -22.22 -18.46
N GLU A 80 8.37 -21.66 -18.60
CA GLU A 80 9.61 -22.21 -18.09
C GLU A 80 9.70 -21.97 -16.58
N LYS A 81 10.43 -22.82 -15.86
CA LYS A 81 10.63 -22.66 -14.42
C LYS A 81 12.10 -22.41 -14.14
N ALA A 82 12.39 -21.22 -13.59
CA ALA A 82 13.73 -20.88 -13.11
C ALA A 82 14.01 -21.53 -11.73
N ALA A 83 15.28 -21.78 -11.43
CA ALA A 83 15.70 -22.42 -10.18
C ALA A 83 15.60 -21.48 -8.96
N GLY A 84 15.58 -20.17 -9.17
CA GLY A 84 15.50 -19.20 -8.08
C GLY A 84 15.36 -17.76 -8.55
N LEU A 85 15.28 -16.85 -7.59
CA LEU A 85 15.00 -15.43 -7.78
C LEU A 85 15.93 -14.75 -8.83
N HIS A 86 17.23 -14.86 -8.67
CA HIS A 86 18.19 -14.18 -9.56
C HIS A 86 18.16 -14.72 -10.98
N GLU A 87 18.03 -16.05 -11.13
CA GLU A 87 17.89 -16.67 -12.45
C GLU A 87 16.58 -16.24 -13.11
N TRP A 88 15.49 -16.19 -12.32
CA TRP A 88 14.17 -15.77 -12.79
C TRP A 88 14.17 -14.33 -13.30
N LEU A 89 14.73 -13.37 -12.54
CA LEU A 89 14.83 -11.96 -12.95
C LEU A 89 15.63 -11.82 -14.26
N ARG A 90 16.73 -12.57 -14.39
CA ARG A 90 17.57 -12.56 -15.59
C ARG A 90 16.88 -13.19 -16.79
N ALA A 91 16.25 -14.36 -16.63
CA ALA A 91 15.56 -15.08 -17.71
C ALA A 91 14.35 -14.29 -18.20
N ALA A 92 13.60 -13.66 -17.29
CA ALA A 92 12.48 -12.78 -17.60
C ALA A 92 12.94 -11.41 -18.16
N LYS A 93 14.25 -11.07 -18.10
CA LYS A 93 14.80 -9.75 -18.46
C LYS A 93 14.03 -8.63 -17.78
N ALA A 94 13.85 -8.73 -16.47
CA ALA A 94 12.99 -7.86 -15.69
C ALA A 94 13.41 -6.39 -15.79
N ASP A 95 12.53 -5.53 -16.27
CA ASP A 95 12.69 -4.07 -16.23
C ASP A 95 11.98 -3.48 -15.00
N VAL A 96 10.90 -4.14 -14.55
CA VAL A 96 10.11 -3.73 -13.39
C VAL A 96 9.68 -4.98 -12.61
N LEU A 97 9.91 -4.96 -11.30
CA LEU A 97 9.35 -5.93 -10.35
C LEU A 97 8.14 -5.30 -9.64
N PHE A 98 7.01 -5.97 -9.70
CA PHE A 98 5.87 -5.74 -8.81
C PHE A 98 5.88 -6.76 -7.68
N GLU A 99 5.96 -6.27 -6.45
CA GLU A 99 5.97 -7.08 -5.24
C GLU A 99 4.65 -6.90 -4.48
N ALA A 100 3.84 -7.96 -4.42
CA ALA A 100 2.55 -8.02 -3.74
C ALA A 100 2.40 -9.35 -2.98
N SER A 101 3.47 -9.81 -2.33
CA SER A 101 3.44 -11.00 -1.49
C SER A 101 2.86 -10.68 -0.09
N SER A 102 2.56 -11.73 0.68
CA SER A 102 2.03 -11.56 2.03
C SER A 102 3.03 -10.88 2.95
N LEU A 103 2.54 -9.96 3.78
CA LEU A 103 3.33 -9.30 4.81
C LEU A 103 3.88 -10.31 5.83
N ASN A 104 5.17 -10.18 6.13
CA ASN A 104 5.77 -10.69 7.35
C ASN A 104 5.98 -9.48 8.27
N ALA A 105 5.15 -9.38 9.31
CA ALA A 105 5.12 -8.22 10.19
C ALA A 105 6.35 -8.11 11.11
N ASP A 106 7.12 -9.18 11.26
CA ASP A 106 8.28 -9.19 12.17
C ASP A 106 9.58 -8.77 11.47
N THR A 107 9.72 -9.12 10.20
CA THR A 107 11.02 -8.96 9.50
C THR A 107 10.92 -8.23 8.15
N GLY A 108 9.74 -8.17 7.56
CA GLY A 108 9.55 -7.69 6.18
C GLY A 108 10.07 -8.64 5.09
N GLU A 109 10.65 -9.79 5.48
CA GLU A 109 11.15 -10.80 4.53
C GLU A 109 10.04 -11.79 4.12
N PRO A 110 10.10 -12.36 2.94
CA PRO A 110 11.16 -12.24 1.91
C PRO A 110 11.00 -11.05 0.95
N ALA A 111 10.02 -10.16 1.15
CA ALA A 111 9.73 -9.06 0.24
C ALA A 111 10.93 -8.10 0.07
N ILE A 112 11.66 -7.81 1.15
CA ILE A 112 12.89 -7.00 1.12
C ILE A 112 13.93 -7.63 0.19
N SER A 113 14.17 -8.94 0.32
CA SER A 113 15.12 -9.67 -0.53
C SER A 113 14.70 -9.67 -2.00
N TYR A 114 13.40 -9.73 -2.30
CA TYR A 114 12.90 -9.67 -3.69
C TYR A 114 13.17 -8.31 -4.32
N ILE A 115 12.88 -7.24 -3.59
CA ILE A 115 13.10 -5.86 -4.05
C ILE A 115 14.60 -5.60 -4.23
N ARG A 116 15.42 -5.99 -3.25
CA ARG A 116 16.88 -5.82 -3.33
C ARG A 116 17.44 -6.50 -4.58
N ALA A 117 17.09 -7.77 -4.81
CA ALA A 117 17.55 -8.52 -5.98
C ALA A 117 17.10 -7.89 -7.31
N ALA A 118 15.89 -7.34 -7.37
CA ALA A 118 15.40 -6.65 -8.56
C ALA A 118 16.19 -5.37 -8.84
N LEU A 119 16.43 -4.56 -7.81
CA LEU A 119 17.24 -3.33 -7.93
C LEU A 119 18.69 -3.65 -8.35
N GLU A 120 19.30 -4.67 -7.75
CA GLU A 120 20.65 -5.15 -8.12
C GLU A 120 20.72 -5.68 -9.56
N ALA A 121 19.63 -6.28 -10.05
CA ALA A 121 19.48 -6.72 -11.44
C ALA A 121 19.21 -5.56 -12.42
N GLY A 122 19.07 -4.32 -11.92
CA GLY A 122 18.80 -3.13 -12.73
C GLY A 122 17.33 -2.95 -13.10
N ALA A 123 16.41 -3.56 -12.37
CA ALA A 123 14.97 -3.34 -12.51
C ALA A 123 14.47 -2.27 -11.54
N HIS A 124 13.39 -1.56 -11.89
CA HIS A 124 12.62 -0.79 -10.93
C HIS A 124 11.85 -1.74 -10.00
N ALA A 125 11.60 -1.32 -8.77
CA ALA A 125 10.82 -2.10 -7.80
C ALA A 125 9.60 -1.32 -7.33
N ILE A 126 8.44 -1.97 -7.36
CA ILE A 126 7.16 -1.41 -6.93
C ILE A 126 6.53 -2.39 -5.95
N SER A 127 6.18 -1.92 -4.76
CA SER A 127 5.66 -2.80 -3.71
C SER A 127 4.33 -2.31 -3.14
N ALA A 128 3.40 -3.25 -2.95
CA ALA A 128 2.20 -3.05 -2.15
C ALA A 128 2.36 -3.59 -0.71
N ASN A 129 3.56 -4.06 -0.34
CA ASN A 129 3.84 -4.68 0.93
C ASN A 129 4.45 -3.67 1.91
N LYS A 130 3.90 -3.60 3.11
CA LYS A 130 4.35 -2.71 4.18
C LYS A 130 5.76 -3.05 4.69
N GLY A 131 6.15 -4.33 4.68
CA GLY A 131 7.42 -4.80 5.24
C GLY A 131 8.65 -4.07 4.71
N PRO A 132 8.89 -3.99 3.40
CA PRO A 132 10.00 -3.25 2.81
C PRO A 132 10.02 -1.78 3.20
N VAL A 133 8.85 -1.15 3.34
CA VAL A 133 8.72 0.27 3.72
C VAL A 133 9.06 0.49 5.19
N VAL A 134 8.64 -0.42 6.06
CA VAL A 134 8.85 -0.31 7.50
C VAL A 134 10.29 -0.63 7.90
N TYR A 135 10.85 -1.70 7.33
CA TYR A 135 12.12 -2.27 7.81
C TYR A 135 13.35 -1.90 6.97
N ALA A 136 13.17 -1.56 5.69
CA ALA A 136 14.30 -1.38 4.77
C ALA A 136 14.15 -0.17 3.81
N HIS A 137 13.19 0.75 4.04
CA HIS A 137 12.90 1.85 3.12
C HIS A 137 14.15 2.64 2.73
N LYS A 138 14.93 3.10 3.71
CA LYS A 138 16.13 3.89 3.47
C LYS A 138 17.16 3.13 2.65
N GLU A 139 17.48 1.91 3.06
CA GLU A 139 18.45 1.04 2.37
C GLU A 139 18.04 0.78 0.92
N LEU A 140 16.77 0.39 0.70
CA LEU A 140 16.26 0.08 -0.64
C LEU A 140 16.19 1.33 -1.53
N THR A 141 15.87 2.49 -0.96
CA THR A 141 15.85 3.76 -1.69
C THR A 141 17.25 4.21 -2.09
N GLU A 142 18.24 4.05 -1.20
CA GLU A 142 19.66 4.34 -1.50
C GLU A 142 20.20 3.38 -2.57
N LEU A 143 19.87 2.08 -2.48
CA LEU A 143 20.22 1.10 -3.49
C LEU A 143 19.60 1.43 -4.85
N ALA A 144 18.30 1.74 -4.89
CA ALA A 144 17.61 2.13 -6.11
C ALA A 144 18.29 3.34 -6.77
N LYS A 145 18.60 4.37 -5.99
CA LYS A 145 19.31 5.56 -6.47
C LYS A 145 20.70 5.21 -7.01
N ALA A 146 21.46 4.36 -6.34
CA ALA A 146 22.78 3.92 -6.78
C ALA A 146 22.73 3.15 -8.11
N GLN A 147 21.65 2.42 -8.37
CA GLN A 147 21.42 1.68 -9.61
C GLN A 147 20.73 2.52 -10.71
N GLY A 148 20.41 3.80 -10.46
CA GLY A 148 19.62 4.62 -11.39
C GLY A 148 18.21 4.07 -11.60
N ARG A 149 17.62 3.47 -10.56
CA ARG A 149 16.28 2.89 -10.55
C ARG A 149 15.41 3.51 -9.48
N GLN A 150 14.13 3.16 -9.48
CA GLN A 150 13.16 3.64 -8.50
C GLN A 150 12.67 2.48 -7.63
N PHE A 151 12.50 2.76 -6.34
CA PHE A 151 11.73 1.94 -5.41
C PHE A 151 10.51 2.74 -4.98
N TYR A 152 9.32 2.34 -5.46
CA TYR A 152 8.05 3.00 -5.17
C TYR A 152 7.09 2.05 -4.46
N HIS A 153 6.19 2.61 -3.64
CA HIS A 153 5.39 1.81 -2.71
C HIS A 153 4.08 2.52 -2.31
N GLU A 154 3.43 3.22 -3.26
CA GLU A 154 2.20 3.96 -3.00
C GLU A 154 1.13 3.10 -2.33
N SER A 155 0.97 1.87 -2.83
CA SER A 155 -0.06 0.96 -2.33
C SER A 155 0.24 0.32 -0.98
N ALA A 156 1.38 0.61 -0.34
CA ALA A 156 1.75 -0.07 0.88
C ALA A 156 0.96 0.38 2.12
N MET A 157 0.43 1.61 2.15
CA MET A 157 -0.17 2.18 3.37
C MET A 157 -1.66 2.49 3.27
N MET A 158 -2.12 3.05 2.16
CA MET A 158 -3.52 3.44 1.96
C MET A 158 -3.99 3.01 0.57
N ASP A 159 -3.97 1.71 0.32
CA ASP A 159 -4.43 1.10 -0.93
C ASP A 159 -3.88 1.83 -2.18
N GLY A 160 -4.69 2.62 -2.87
CA GLY A 160 -4.26 3.39 -4.03
C GLY A 160 -4.25 4.90 -3.84
N ALA A 161 -4.54 5.37 -2.64
CA ALA A 161 -4.55 6.79 -2.34
C ALA A 161 -3.14 7.40 -2.52
N PRO A 162 -3.03 8.57 -3.19
CA PRO A 162 -1.74 9.19 -3.49
C PRO A 162 -1.16 9.87 -2.23
N VAL A 163 -0.58 9.09 -1.33
CA VAL A 163 0.03 9.60 -0.10
C VAL A 163 1.51 9.89 -0.31
N PHE A 164 2.27 8.93 -0.82
CA PHE A 164 3.71 9.13 -1.01
C PHE A 164 4.02 9.96 -2.25
N SER A 165 3.34 9.71 -3.36
CA SER A 165 3.51 10.47 -4.59
C SER A 165 3.07 11.93 -4.42
N LEU A 166 2.09 12.22 -3.57
CA LEU A 166 1.66 13.58 -3.26
C LEU A 166 2.84 14.43 -2.75
N PHE A 167 3.59 13.93 -1.77
CA PHE A 167 4.73 14.65 -1.22
C PHE A 167 5.99 14.56 -2.09
N ARG A 168 6.19 13.45 -2.79
CA ARG A 168 7.35 13.26 -3.67
C ARG A 168 7.26 14.09 -4.95
N GLU A 169 6.08 14.11 -5.60
CA GLU A 169 5.92 14.65 -6.95
C GLU A 169 5.19 16.01 -6.98
N THR A 170 4.19 16.20 -6.10
CA THR A 170 3.26 17.33 -6.19
C THR A 170 3.57 18.44 -5.20
N LEU A 171 4.05 18.09 -4.00
CA LEU A 171 4.34 19.02 -2.90
C LEU A 171 5.83 18.95 -2.51
N PRO A 172 6.75 19.29 -3.41
CA PRO A 172 8.18 19.21 -3.13
C PRO A 172 8.60 20.22 -2.03
N ALA A 173 9.55 19.80 -1.20
CA ALA A 173 10.11 20.62 -0.12
C ALA A 173 9.11 21.00 0.99
N LEU A 174 7.99 20.29 1.12
CA LEU A 174 7.03 20.45 2.20
C LEU A 174 7.49 19.64 3.41
N ASP A 175 7.51 20.26 4.61
CA ASP A 175 7.87 19.58 5.87
C ASP A 175 6.61 19.04 6.56
N VAL A 176 6.51 17.72 6.65
CA VAL A 176 5.42 17.04 7.37
C VAL A 176 5.75 17.05 8.87
N ARG A 177 4.97 17.80 9.64
CA ARG A 177 5.11 17.95 11.08
C ARG A 177 4.37 16.91 11.88
N GLY A 178 3.26 16.44 11.34
CA GLY A 178 2.46 15.41 11.96
C GLY A 178 1.36 14.91 11.06
N PHE A 179 0.66 13.87 11.51
CA PHE A 179 -0.55 13.39 10.87
C PHE A 179 -1.49 12.73 11.88
N ARG A 180 -2.77 12.65 11.49
CA ARG A 180 -3.81 11.96 12.24
C ARG A 180 -4.77 11.31 11.26
N GLY A 181 -5.18 10.05 11.48
CA GLY A 181 -6.05 9.37 10.53
C GLY A 181 -6.71 8.11 11.05
N VAL A 182 -7.68 7.61 10.27
CA VAL A 182 -8.25 6.27 10.35
C VAL A 182 -7.58 5.44 9.27
N LEU A 183 -6.64 4.59 9.66
CA LEU A 183 -5.75 3.87 8.73
C LEU A 183 -6.01 2.36 8.67
N ASN A 184 -7.03 1.86 9.37
CA ASN A 184 -7.38 0.44 9.36
C ASN A 184 -8.87 0.25 9.08
N SER A 185 -9.20 -0.33 7.94
CA SER A 185 -10.57 -0.55 7.47
C SER A 185 -11.34 -1.54 8.35
N THR A 186 -10.68 -2.62 8.77
CA THR A 186 -11.29 -3.69 9.57
C THR A 186 -11.85 -3.15 10.88
N THR A 187 -11.03 -2.39 11.62
CA THR A 187 -11.48 -1.78 12.90
C THR A 187 -12.57 -0.73 12.70
N ASN A 188 -12.51 0.03 11.59
CA ASN A 188 -13.54 1.01 11.29
C ASN A 188 -14.90 0.35 10.98
N VAL A 189 -14.92 -0.77 10.26
CA VAL A 189 -16.12 -1.58 10.02
C VAL A 189 -16.64 -2.17 11.33
N ILE A 190 -15.79 -2.80 12.14
CA ILE A 190 -16.17 -3.41 13.43
C ILE A 190 -16.81 -2.35 14.36
N LEU A 191 -16.17 -1.19 14.52
CA LEU A 191 -16.68 -0.10 15.34
C LEU A 191 -18.03 0.41 14.82
N GLY A 192 -18.22 0.53 13.50
CA GLY A 192 -19.49 0.89 12.88
C GLY A 192 -20.59 -0.13 13.13
N CYS A 193 -20.30 -1.43 13.10
CA CYS A 193 -21.22 -2.50 13.46
C CYS A 193 -21.61 -2.44 14.94
N MET A 194 -20.64 -2.16 15.83
CA MET A 194 -20.90 -1.97 17.25
C MET A 194 -21.76 -0.71 17.53
N GLU A 195 -21.58 0.36 16.76
CA GLU A 195 -22.47 1.55 16.81
C GLU A 195 -23.91 1.21 16.46
N SER A 196 -24.14 0.25 15.55
CA SER A 196 -25.50 -0.24 15.22
C SER A 196 -26.08 -1.21 16.25
N GLY A 197 -25.38 -1.51 17.33
CA GLY A 197 -25.83 -2.31 18.46
C GLY A 197 -25.32 -3.75 18.49
N MET A 198 -24.44 -4.17 17.57
CA MET A 198 -23.82 -5.50 17.60
C MET A 198 -22.86 -5.62 18.79
N THR A 199 -22.70 -6.84 19.28
CA THR A 199 -21.58 -7.16 20.20
C THR A 199 -20.25 -7.09 19.44
N PHE A 200 -19.12 -7.02 20.15
CA PHE A 200 -17.81 -7.03 19.51
C PHE A 200 -17.60 -8.29 18.66
N ASP A 201 -17.96 -9.47 19.18
CA ASP A 201 -17.79 -10.74 18.49
C ASP A 201 -18.69 -10.84 17.25
N ASP A 202 -19.96 -10.39 17.33
CA ASP A 202 -20.85 -10.33 16.17
C ASP A 202 -20.33 -9.35 15.10
N ALA A 203 -19.79 -8.22 15.52
CA ALA A 203 -19.21 -7.22 14.61
C ALA A 203 -17.97 -7.75 13.90
N VAL A 204 -17.13 -8.54 14.58
CA VAL A 204 -16.00 -9.26 13.97
C VAL A 204 -16.49 -10.27 12.94
N CYS A 205 -17.49 -11.10 13.29
CA CYS A 205 -18.09 -12.06 12.35
C CYS A 205 -18.67 -11.35 11.12
N GLU A 206 -19.31 -10.20 11.30
CA GLU A 206 -19.86 -9.42 10.18
C GLU A 206 -18.74 -8.85 9.29
N ALA A 207 -17.65 -8.32 9.86
CA ALA A 207 -16.49 -7.87 9.09
C ALA A 207 -15.84 -9.00 8.28
N GLN A 208 -15.78 -10.22 8.83
CA GLN A 208 -15.34 -11.43 8.13
C GLN A 208 -16.30 -11.80 6.99
N ARG A 209 -17.61 -11.78 7.24
CA ARG A 209 -18.63 -12.04 6.22
C ARG A 209 -18.55 -11.06 5.05
N LEU A 210 -18.22 -9.80 5.33
CA LEU A 210 -18.01 -8.76 4.32
C LEU A 210 -16.67 -8.89 3.60
N GLY A 211 -15.79 -9.80 4.02
CA GLY A 211 -14.46 -9.99 3.44
C GLY A 211 -13.45 -8.90 3.79
N VAL A 212 -13.76 -8.07 4.79
CA VAL A 212 -12.87 -6.99 5.26
C VAL A 212 -11.91 -7.48 6.34
N ALA A 213 -12.34 -8.45 7.16
CA ALA A 213 -11.50 -9.08 8.18
C ALA A 213 -11.07 -10.49 7.76
N GLU A 214 -9.83 -10.83 8.08
CA GLU A 214 -9.31 -12.19 7.96
C GLU A 214 -9.89 -13.12 9.04
N THR A 215 -9.63 -14.44 8.91
CA THR A 215 -10.07 -15.44 9.91
C THR A 215 -9.51 -15.13 11.30
N ASP A 216 -8.27 -14.68 11.40
CA ASP A 216 -7.70 -14.13 12.63
C ASP A 216 -7.49 -12.61 12.48
N PRO A 217 -8.40 -11.77 12.99
CA PRO A 217 -8.31 -10.33 12.88
C PRO A 217 -7.44 -9.67 13.96
N SER A 218 -6.67 -10.43 14.72
CA SER A 218 -5.91 -9.94 15.89
C SER A 218 -4.98 -8.78 15.53
N ASN A 219 -4.31 -8.85 14.39
CA ASN A 219 -3.44 -7.76 13.93
C ASN A 219 -4.20 -6.43 13.73
N ASP A 220 -5.44 -6.50 13.30
CA ASP A 220 -6.28 -5.32 13.11
C ASP A 220 -6.82 -4.82 14.46
N VAL A 221 -7.55 -5.69 15.18
CA VAL A 221 -8.27 -5.29 16.40
C VAL A 221 -7.36 -4.91 17.55
N ASP A 222 -6.13 -5.43 17.58
CA ASP A 222 -5.09 -5.04 18.53
C ASP A 222 -4.26 -3.83 18.05
N GLY A 223 -4.58 -3.28 16.87
CA GLY A 223 -3.98 -2.06 16.29
C GLY A 223 -2.57 -2.25 15.73
N ILE A 224 -2.13 -3.49 15.49
CA ILE A 224 -0.79 -3.80 14.96
C ILE A 224 -0.67 -3.29 13.52
N ASP A 225 -1.64 -3.61 12.64
CA ASP A 225 -1.63 -3.14 11.25
C ASP A 225 -1.60 -1.61 11.17
N ALA A 226 -2.42 -0.94 11.99
CA ALA A 226 -2.43 0.51 12.05
C ALA A 226 -1.08 1.09 12.53
N ALA A 227 -0.43 0.45 13.51
CA ALA A 227 0.88 0.88 13.99
C ALA A 227 1.99 0.65 12.95
N VAL A 228 1.95 -0.44 12.19
CA VAL A 228 2.85 -0.69 11.04
C VAL A 228 2.72 0.45 10.01
N LYS A 229 1.49 0.90 9.72
CA LYS A 229 1.25 2.04 8.81
C LYS A 229 1.79 3.35 9.38
N VAL A 230 1.62 3.60 10.68
CA VAL A 230 2.20 4.78 11.34
C VAL A 230 3.72 4.80 11.22
N VAL A 231 4.39 3.68 11.49
CA VAL A 231 5.85 3.56 11.33
C VAL A 231 6.27 3.87 9.90
N GLY A 232 5.59 3.30 8.90
CA GLY A 232 5.90 3.55 7.50
C GLY A 232 5.74 5.01 7.11
N LEU A 233 4.63 5.66 7.48
CA LEU A 233 4.39 7.07 7.20
C LEU A 233 5.41 7.98 7.88
N VAL A 234 5.75 7.72 9.14
CA VAL A 234 6.78 8.48 9.87
C VAL A 234 8.15 8.35 9.22
N ASN A 235 8.57 7.12 8.91
CA ASN A 235 9.91 6.87 8.39
C ASN A 235 10.08 7.43 6.97
N VAL A 236 9.03 7.41 6.16
CA VAL A 236 9.08 7.93 4.78
C VAL A 236 8.85 9.43 4.71
N LEU A 237 7.78 9.95 5.34
CA LEU A 237 7.33 11.34 5.14
C LEU A 237 7.93 12.30 6.16
N MET A 238 8.23 11.83 7.36
CA MET A 238 8.78 12.68 8.42
C MET A 238 10.29 12.45 8.64
N GLY A 239 10.94 11.56 7.84
CA GLY A 239 12.35 11.24 8.01
C GLY A 239 12.69 10.63 9.38
N GLY A 240 11.71 9.97 10.02
CA GLY A 240 11.87 9.30 11.30
C GLY A 240 12.64 7.99 11.20
N LYS A 241 12.85 7.36 12.36
CA LYS A 241 13.47 6.03 12.48
C LYS A 241 12.72 5.21 13.53
N LEU A 242 11.38 5.24 13.48
CA LEU A 242 10.57 4.49 14.41
C LEU A 242 10.56 3.00 14.06
N SER A 243 10.48 2.20 15.09
CA SER A 243 10.11 0.77 15.06
C SER A 243 8.70 0.57 15.59
N LEU A 244 8.15 -0.63 15.45
CA LEU A 244 6.80 -0.92 15.95
C LEU A 244 6.70 -0.77 17.48
N SER A 245 7.79 -1.01 18.22
CA SER A 245 7.84 -0.83 19.69
C SER A 245 7.82 0.63 20.14
N ASP A 246 8.08 1.58 19.26
CA ASP A 246 8.07 3.01 19.57
C ASP A 246 6.67 3.63 19.44
N VAL A 247 5.68 2.85 18.93
CA VAL A 247 4.30 3.29 18.78
C VAL A 247 3.49 2.89 20.01
N ALA A 248 3.01 3.86 20.78
CA ALA A 248 2.08 3.61 21.87
C ALA A 248 0.76 3.06 21.30
N ARG A 249 0.35 1.84 21.72
CA ARG A 249 -0.76 1.16 21.06
C ARG A 249 -1.80 0.64 22.04
N THR A 250 -3.06 0.92 21.74
CA THR A 250 -4.25 0.34 22.36
C THR A 250 -5.23 -0.08 21.27
N GLY A 251 -5.61 -1.35 21.26
CA GLY A 251 -6.59 -1.89 20.32
C GLY A 251 -8.04 -1.57 20.71
N ILE A 252 -8.99 -2.08 19.93
CA ILE A 252 -10.44 -1.80 20.12
C ILE A 252 -11.17 -2.83 21.02
N ARG A 253 -10.52 -3.93 21.41
CA ARG A 253 -11.16 -5.01 22.21
C ARG A 253 -11.75 -4.53 23.55
N GLY A 254 -11.17 -3.48 24.13
CA GLY A 254 -11.60 -2.93 25.41
C GLY A 254 -12.84 -2.03 25.35
N ILE A 255 -13.36 -1.73 24.15
CA ILE A 255 -14.54 -0.86 24.00
C ILE A 255 -15.80 -1.66 24.34
N THR A 256 -16.49 -1.23 25.38
CA THR A 256 -17.71 -1.89 25.86
C THR A 256 -18.96 -1.35 25.18
N ALA A 257 -20.03 -2.14 25.16
CA ALA A 257 -21.34 -1.69 24.68
C ALA A 257 -21.89 -0.46 25.46
N HIS A 258 -21.49 -0.31 26.73
CA HIS A 258 -21.85 0.87 27.51
C HIS A 258 -21.16 2.13 27.01
N GLN A 259 -19.84 2.06 26.77
CA GLN A 259 -19.05 3.17 26.20
C GLN A 259 -19.53 3.55 24.80
N MET A 260 -19.91 2.55 23.99
CA MET A 260 -20.48 2.78 22.65
C MET A 260 -21.79 3.59 22.74
N ARG A 261 -22.72 3.18 23.62
CA ARG A 261 -23.97 3.93 23.84
C ARG A 261 -23.75 5.34 24.37
N GLN A 262 -22.79 5.54 25.27
CA GLN A 262 -22.44 6.88 25.75
C GLN A 262 -21.93 7.79 24.64
N ALA A 263 -21.07 7.29 23.75
CA ALA A 263 -20.58 8.04 22.61
C ALA A 263 -21.74 8.47 21.68
N LEU A 264 -22.62 7.53 21.33
CA LEU A 264 -23.79 7.80 20.49
C LEU A 264 -24.74 8.85 21.12
N GLN A 265 -24.97 8.79 22.43
CA GLN A 265 -25.81 9.79 23.16
C GLN A 265 -25.17 11.19 23.11
N SER A 266 -23.86 11.29 23.03
CA SER A 266 -23.12 12.55 22.86
C SER A 266 -22.96 12.98 21.40
N GLY A 267 -23.51 12.23 20.44
CA GLY A 267 -23.32 12.48 19.00
C GLY A 267 -21.90 12.17 18.51
N GLU A 268 -21.16 11.38 19.27
CA GLU A 268 -19.77 11.00 18.95
C GLU A 268 -19.68 9.57 18.40
N SER A 269 -18.60 9.27 17.73
CA SER A 269 -18.26 7.97 17.13
C SER A 269 -16.91 7.50 17.66
N TRP A 270 -16.76 6.22 17.93
CA TRP A 270 -15.46 5.62 18.21
C TRP A 270 -14.69 5.37 16.92
N LYS A 271 -13.41 5.77 16.90
CA LYS A 271 -12.46 5.49 15.82
C LYS A 271 -11.14 5.00 16.39
N LEU A 272 -10.48 4.07 15.69
CA LEU A 272 -9.08 3.75 15.98
C LEU A 272 -8.21 4.80 15.28
N ILE A 273 -7.65 5.73 16.05
CA ILE A 273 -6.88 6.86 15.53
C ILE A 273 -5.40 6.51 15.52
N SER A 274 -4.83 6.63 14.34
CA SER A 274 -3.38 6.60 14.09
C SER A 274 -2.85 8.02 14.09
N ARG A 275 -1.77 8.28 14.84
CA ARG A 275 -1.21 9.62 14.98
C ARG A 275 0.31 9.59 15.05
N ALA A 276 0.94 10.63 14.49
CA ALA A 276 2.31 10.98 14.79
C ALA A 276 2.48 12.50 14.83
N GLN A 277 3.33 12.98 15.71
CA GLN A 277 3.60 14.41 15.89
C GLN A 277 5.09 14.63 16.15
N ARG A 278 5.69 15.58 15.43
CA ARG A 278 7.04 16.07 15.69
C ARG A 278 6.98 17.19 16.74
N HIS A 279 7.70 17.02 17.81
CA HIS A 279 7.89 18.04 18.84
C HIS A 279 8.98 19.06 18.46
N SER A 280 9.02 20.17 19.16
CA SER A 280 10.02 21.24 18.94
C SER A 280 11.47 20.80 19.18
N ASP A 281 11.69 19.76 19.96
CA ASP A 281 13.00 19.13 20.20
C ASP A 281 13.41 18.13 19.10
N GLY A 282 12.57 17.95 18.08
CA GLY A 282 12.77 17.02 16.96
C GLY A 282 12.30 15.59 17.22
N ARG A 283 11.92 15.24 18.44
CA ARG A 283 11.37 13.92 18.78
C ARG A 283 10.02 13.73 18.11
N ILE A 284 9.77 12.52 17.59
CA ILE A 284 8.47 12.12 17.02
C ILE A 284 7.77 11.21 18.02
N GLU A 285 6.59 11.59 18.43
CA GLU A 285 5.68 10.79 19.23
C GLU A 285 4.64 10.14 18.29
N ALA A 286 4.37 8.84 18.49
CA ALA A 286 3.46 8.08 17.64
C ALA A 286 2.53 7.20 18.46
N SER A 287 1.27 7.13 18.06
CA SER A 287 0.26 6.33 18.77
C SER A 287 -0.82 5.78 17.84
N VAL A 288 -1.43 4.66 18.28
CA VAL A 288 -2.65 4.09 17.73
C VAL A 288 -3.58 3.81 18.91
N THR A 289 -4.65 4.58 19.02
CA THR A 289 -5.56 4.50 20.16
C THR A 289 -7.02 4.70 19.73
N PRO A 290 -7.99 4.01 20.37
CA PRO A 290 -9.39 4.32 20.15
C PRO A 290 -9.74 5.66 20.80
N GLU A 291 -10.37 6.53 20.00
CA GLU A 291 -10.82 7.87 20.43
C GLU A 291 -12.30 8.08 20.12
N ARG A 292 -12.98 8.87 20.94
CA ARG A 292 -14.32 9.40 20.66
C ARG A 292 -14.21 10.67 19.85
N ILE A 293 -14.88 10.72 18.72
CA ILE A 293 -14.77 11.79 17.73
C ILE A 293 -16.15 12.41 17.50
N GLY A 294 -16.25 13.72 17.61
CA GLY A 294 -17.46 14.47 17.36
C GLY A 294 -17.64 14.88 15.90
N PRO A 295 -18.84 15.40 15.54
CA PRO A 295 -19.19 15.72 14.16
C PRO A 295 -18.36 16.84 13.52
N ASP A 296 -17.70 17.69 14.31
CA ASP A 296 -16.84 18.75 13.82
C ASP A 296 -15.47 18.25 13.36
N ASP A 297 -15.12 17.00 13.67
CA ASP A 297 -13.86 16.37 13.26
C ASP A 297 -14.00 15.74 11.87
N PRO A 298 -13.12 16.04 10.91
CA PRO A 298 -13.18 15.45 9.57
C PRO A 298 -13.22 13.91 9.56
N LEU A 299 -12.56 13.26 10.53
CA LEU A 299 -12.53 11.80 10.64
C LEU A 299 -13.87 11.19 11.09
N TYR A 300 -14.79 11.99 11.64
CA TYR A 300 -16.12 11.53 12.04
C TYR A 300 -16.92 10.91 10.87
N SER A 301 -16.77 11.50 9.68
CA SER A 301 -17.44 11.05 8.46
C SER A 301 -16.83 9.81 7.81
N VAL A 302 -15.68 9.32 8.27
CA VAL A 302 -15.01 8.13 7.74
C VAL A 302 -15.76 6.88 8.21
N ARG A 303 -16.50 6.22 7.33
CA ARG A 303 -17.38 5.07 7.62
C ARG A 303 -17.03 3.86 6.75
N GLY A 304 -17.52 2.67 7.15
CA GLY A 304 -17.30 1.44 6.39
C GLY A 304 -15.82 1.08 6.30
N ALA A 305 -15.38 0.61 5.14
CA ALA A 305 -13.99 0.29 4.88
C ALA A 305 -13.13 1.52 4.51
N SER A 306 -13.71 2.73 4.52
CA SER A 306 -13.04 3.97 4.15
C SER A 306 -11.87 4.30 5.05
N LEU A 307 -10.85 4.91 4.48
CA LEU A 307 -9.62 5.37 5.14
C LEU A 307 -9.48 6.88 4.96
N ALA A 308 -8.82 7.53 5.90
CA ALA A 308 -8.47 8.94 5.75
C ALA A 308 -7.29 9.32 6.65
N VAL A 309 -6.51 10.30 6.19
CA VAL A 309 -5.41 10.90 6.94
C VAL A 309 -5.35 12.40 6.68
N GLY A 310 -5.22 13.17 7.75
CA GLY A 310 -4.90 14.60 7.71
C GLY A 310 -3.44 14.80 8.08
N PHE A 311 -2.71 15.55 7.26
CA PHE A 311 -1.31 15.91 7.46
C PHE A 311 -1.20 17.35 7.93
N GLU A 312 -0.48 17.59 9.02
CA GLU A 312 0.00 18.90 9.43
C GLU A 312 1.38 19.14 8.82
N THR A 313 1.57 20.31 8.20
CA THR A 313 2.82 20.65 7.55
C THR A 313 3.28 22.05 7.95
N ASP A 314 4.42 22.48 7.45
CA ASP A 314 4.90 23.85 7.65
C ASP A 314 4.07 24.91 6.91
N VAL A 315 3.28 24.50 5.87
CA VAL A 315 2.45 25.37 5.03
C VAL A 315 0.97 25.15 5.28
N PHE A 316 0.52 23.89 5.32
CA PHE A 316 -0.89 23.54 5.51
C PHE A 316 -1.15 23.18 6.97
N ARG A 317 -2.14 23.84 7.58
CA ARG A 317 -2.61 23.44 8.89
C ARG A 317 -3.15 22.03 8.91
N GLU A 318 -3.85 21.65 7.85
CA GLU A 318 -4.32 20.30 7.61
C GLU A 318 -4.50 20.08 6.09
N LEU A 319 -3.89 19.03 5.57
CA LEU A 319 -4.09 18.53 4.23
C LEU A 319 -4.71 17.14 4.34
N PHE A 320 -5.94 16.96 3.85
CA PHE A 320 -6.72 15.75 4.07
C PHE A 320 -6.77 14.89 2.82
N VAL A 321 -6.37 13.64 2.95
CA VAL A 321 -6.48 12.59 1.92
C VAL A 321 -7.43 11.52 2.43
N ALA A 322 -8.47 11.21 1.64
CA ALA A 322 -9.46 10.21 2.01
C ALA A 322 -9.76 9.29 0.83
N GLU A 323 -9.96 8.01 1.11
CA GLU A 323 -10.36 7.00 0.15
C GLU A 323 -11.62 6.30 0.68
N ARG A 324 -12.67 6.28 -0.13
CA ARG A 324 -13.96 5.70 0.26
C ARG A 324 -14.03 4.26 -0.20
N ASP A 325 -14.23 3.35 0.77
CA ASP A 325 -14.44 1.91 0.54
C ASP A 325 -13.48 1.31 -0.50
N PRO A 326 -12.13 1.45 -0.32
CA PRO A 326 -11.16 0.93 -1.25
C PRO A 326 -11.27 -0.59 -1.39
N GLY A 327 -10.89 -1.07 -2.57
CA GLY A 327 -10.84 -2.49 -2.87
C GLY A 327 -9.51 -2.86 -3.54
N PRO A 328 -9.32 -4.14 -3.90
CA PRO A 328 -8.08 -4.62 -4.50
C PRO A 328 -7.69 -3.91 -5.79
N GLU A 329 -8.65 -3.34 -6.50
CA GLU A 329 -8.39 -2.55 -7.72
C GLU A 329 -7.74 -1.20 -7.38
N ALA A 330 -8.09 -0.57 -6.27
CA ALA A 330 -7.45 0.66 -5.81
C ALA A 330 -5.96 0.40 -5.48
N THR A 331 -5.68 -0.69 -4.75
CA THR A 331 -4.30 -1.14 -4.48
C THR A 331 -3.54 -1.41 -5.79
N ALA A 332 -4.16 -2.10 -6.73
CA ALA A 332 -3.56 -2.36 -8.05
C ALA A 332 -3.29 -1.07 -8.82
N TYR A 333 -4.18 -0.07 -8.70
CA TYR A 333 -4.00 1.23 -9.35
C TYR A 333 -2.81 2.01 -8.79
N GLY A 334 -2.60 2.00 -7.48
CA GLY A 334 -1.41 2.62 -6.88
C GLY A 334 -0.10 2.00 -7.42
N MET A 335 -0.07 0.67 -7.60
CA MET A 335 1.07 -0.01 -8.23
C MET A 335 1.22 0.38 -9.71
N LEU A 336 0.13 0.52 -10.47
CA LEU A 336 0.17 0.99 -11.85
C LEU A 336 0.68 2.44 -11.94
N SER A 337 0.22 3.31 -11.05
CA SER A 337 0.68 4.70 -10.97
C SER A 337 2.17 4.79 -10.68
N ASP A 338 2.66 4.00 -9.72
CA ASP A 338 4.08 3.89 -9.42
C ASP A 338 4.90 3.39 -10.62
N PHE A 339 4.37 2.43 -11.38
CA PHE A 339 5.01 1.96 -12.62
C PHE A 339 5.17 3.10 -13.63
N VAL A 340 4.10 3.82 -13.92
CA VAL A 340 4.14 4.95 -14.86
C VAL A 340 5.15 6.00 -14.39
N ASN A 341 5.13 6.35 -13.11
CA ASN A 341 6.03 7.35 -12.55
C ASN A 341 7.49 6.88 -12.56
N ALA A 342 7.76 5.62 -12.23
CA ALA A 342 9.10 5.05 -12.21
C ALA A 342 9.77 5.09 -13.61
N VAL A 343 9.05 4.69 -14.65
CA VAL A 343 9.62 4.59 -16.00
C VAL A 343 9.66 5.93 -16.75
N ARG A 344 8.91 6.94 -16.30
CA ARG A 344 8.98 8.32 -16.84
C ARG A 344 10.10 9.14 -16.24
N SER A 345 10.53 8.80 -15.03
CA SER A 345 11.62 9.47 -14.31
C SER A 345 13.02 8.93 -14.70
N SER A 346 13.08 8.00 -15.67
CA SER A 346 14.28 7.24 -16.06
C SER A 346 14.81 7.65 -17.42
#